data_89c3ac3d1c181152482b40bdd51d14c0
#
_entry.id   89c3ac3d1c181152482b40bdd51d14c0
#
_cell.length_a   1.000
_cell.length_b   1.000
_cell.length_c   1.000
_cell.angle_alpha   90.00
_cell.angle_beta   90.00
_cell.angle_gamma   90.00
#
_symmetry.space_group_name_H-M   'P 1'
#
loop_
_entity.id
_entity.type
_entity.pdbx_description
1 polymer ?
#
loop_
_entity_poly.entity_id
_entity_poly.type
_entity_poly.pdbx_seq_one_letter_code
_entity_poly.pdbx_strand_id
1 'polypeptide(L)'
;MPRVVIFLSWLTADRLLVEGRAWKLGGIKPSSTVQSVKAFIQASTRMPISQQRLIFAGRQLENPITLAEYNITHNSVLNCVIRLVGGKPAIYLLSPQAINKVSVSVELSREWDFAVIYPLADKSQNSKFSTSKVTWNVSVDSTGILREASGREYSYLFWEAETQPATPMIDDEMYNRFNAARPILTSSNSVVLPFHDFIGYLEMTLERLQLTVSMRTDFMTYWMPNFLHIRDQGLDIAVTFVEQSMFNKAARLSITPQPSTVARVFMLFGAVDTTDRDENDSEWRNLRLDLKEANDIDWAMRIGLDVKGLKDQRAFRAMEWGGMEVYDV
;
A
#
# COMPACT_ATOMS: atom_id res chain seq x y z
N MET A 1 38.45 16.40 -6.02
CA MET A 1 37.18 16.64 -6.71
C MET A 1 36.19 17.18 -5.70
N PRO A 2 35.48 18.27 -6.01
CA PRO A 2 34.55 18.88 -5.05
C PRO A 2 33.45 17.87 -4.71
N ARG A 3 33.18 17.69 -3.41
CA ARG A 3 32.03 16.94 -2.92
C ARG A 3 30.83 17.85 -2.88
N VAL A 4 29.72 17.41 -3.39
CA VAL A 4 28.46 18.16 -3.39
C VAL A 4 27.69 17.76 -2.12
N VAL A 5 27.22 18.75 -1.38
CA VAL A 5 26.26 18.55 -0.30
C VAL A 5 24.89 18.83 -0.91
N ILE A 6 23.99 17.88 -0.81
CA ILE A 6 22.60 18.00 -1.28
C ILE A 6 21.69 17.92 -0.06
N PHE A 7 20.66 18.73 -0.05
CA PHE A 7 19.61 18.64 0.95
C PHE A 7 18.43 17.89 0.35
N LEU A 8 17.99 16.84 1.02
CA LEU A 8 16.74 16.17 0.69
C LEU A 8 15.62 16.82 1.50
N SER A 9 14.65 17.36 0.78
CA SER A 9 13.37 17.73 1.35
C SER A 9 12.38 16.61 1.05
N TRP A 10 11.75 16.07 2.08
CA TRP A 10 10.66 15.14 1.93
C TRP A 10 9.40 15.93 1.59
N LEU A 11 8.88 15.73 0.39
CA LEU A 11 7.54 16.17 0.05
C LEU A 11 6.58 15.03 0.39
N THR A 12 5.99 15.11 1.56
CA THR A 12 4.66 14.52 1.76
C THR A 12 3.66 15.31 0.92
N ALA A 13 2.52 14.69 0.58
CA ALA A 13 1.52 15.24 -0.33
C ALA A 13 1.01 16.67 0.00
N ASP A 14 1.21 17.15 1.20
CA ASP A 14 1.03 18.56 1.58
C ASP A 14 2.37 19.27 1.66
N ARG A 15 2.42 20.48 1.12
CA ARG A 15 3.52 21.45 1.21
C ARG A 15 3.81 21.95 2.64
N LEU A 16 3.33 21.27 3.65
CA LEU A 16 3.78 21.52 5.00
C LEU A 16 5.15 20.87 5.14
N LEU A 17 6.17 21.68 4.95
CA LEU A 17 7.46 21.49 5.57
C LEU A 17 7.22 20.92 6.96
N VAL A 18 7.59 19.67 7.18
CA VAL A 18 8.02 19.30 8.52
C VAL A 18 9.24 20.17 8.73
N GLU A 19 9.02 21.29 9.39
CA GLU A 19 10.06 22.27 9.65
C GLU A 19 11.29 21.54 10.20
N GLY A 20 12.39 21.59 9.45
CA GLY A 20 13.72 21.38 9.98
C GLY A 20 14.44 20.11 9.61
N ARG A 21 13.92 19.16 8.85
CA ARG A 21 14.69 17.95 8.45
C ARG A 21 15.02 17.93 6.95
N ALA A 22 15.83 18.88 6.51
CA ALA A 22 16.59 18.67 5.28
C ALA A 22 17.74 17.70 5.60
N TRP A 23 17.67 16.47 5.09
CA TRP A 23 18.76 15.51 5.25
C TRP A 23 19.95 15.93 4.41
N LYS A 24 21.08 16.12 5.08
CA LYS A 24 22.33 16.47 4.42
C LYS A 24 23.00 15.23 3.85
N LEU A 25 22.92 15.04 2.54
CA LEU A 25 23.67 14.01 1.85
C LEU A 25 25.09 14.47 1.61
N GLY A 26 26.03 13.92 2.36
CA GLY A 26 27.46 14.19 2.21
C GLY A 26 28.17 13.18 1.32
N GLY A 27 29.21 13.60 0.61
CA GLY A 27 30.08 12.67 -0.14
C GLY A 27 29.65 12.36 -1.58
N ILE A 28 28.56 12.91 -2.06
CA ILE A 28 28.07 12.76 -3.42
C ILE A 28 28.92 13.61 -4.38
N LYS A 29 29.21 13.07 -5.57
CA LYS A 29 29.98 13.78 -6.62
C LYS A 29 29.02 14.31 -7.69
N PRO A 30 29.34 15.39 -8.41
CA PRO A 30 28.56 15.84 -9.57
C PRO A 30 28.38 14.75 -10.63
N SER A 31 29.38 13.85 -10.78
CA SER A 31 29.34 12.69 -11.67
C SER A 31 28.54 11.50 -11.16
N SER A 32 27.99 11.58 -9.94
CA SER A 32 27.09 10.53 -9.43
C SER A 32 25.78 10.54 -10.19
N THR A 33 25.29 9.37 -10.56
CA THR A 33 23.99 9.22 -11.20
C THR A 33 22.85 9.37 -10.17
N VAL A 34 21.67 9.74 -10.62
CA VAL A 34 20.44 9.76 -9.80
C VAL A 34 20.22 8.41 -9.11
N GLN A 35 20.51 7.29 -9.78
CA GLN A 35 20.42 5.96 -9.19
C GLN A 35 21.36 5.79 -7.98
N SER A 36 22.59 6.32 -8.07
CA SER A 36 23.54 6.30 -6.95
C SER A 36 23.05 7.10 -5.75
N VAL A 37 22.40 8.26 -6.01
CA VAL A 37 21.77 9.07 -4.96
C VAL A 37 20.62 8.31 -4.30
N LYS A 38 19.77 7.67 -5.10
CA LYS A 38 18.67 6.83 -4.58
C LYS A 38 19.19 5.63 -3.76
N ALA A 39 20.28 5.00 -4.19
CA ALA A 39 20.91 3.93 -3.41
C ALA A 39 21.44 4.44 -2.07
N PHE A 40 21.98 5.65 -2.02
CA PHE A 40 22.41 6.28 -0.78
C PHE A 40 21.22 6.60 0.14
N ILE A 41 20.11 7.11 -0.42
CA ILE A 41 18.86 7.33 0.30
C ILE A 41 18.33 6.02 0.87
N GLN A 42 18.31 4.94 0.05
CA GLN A 42 17.88 3.61 0.51
C GLN A 42 18.73 3.12 1.68
N ALA A 43 20.05 3.25 1.61
CA ALA A 43 20.95 2.85 2.69
C ALA A 43 20.73 3.64 4.00
N SER A 44 20.29 4.90 3.89
CA SER A 44 20.11 5.80 5.04
C SER A 44 18.68 5.77 5.61
N THR A 45 17.67 5.52 4.78
CA THR A 45 16.24 5.63 5.13
C THR A 45 15.48 4.33 4.98
N ARG A 46 16.15 3.29 4.43
CA ARG A 46 15.58 1.97 4.10
C ARG A 46 14.54 1.99 2.96
N MET A 47 14.20 3.17 2.44
CA MET A 47 13.23 3.31 1.35
C MET A 47 13.76 2.68 0.05
N PRO A 48 13.08 1.71 -0.56
CA PRO A 48 13.49 1.10 -1.82
C PRO A 48 13.67 2.12 -2.95
N ILE A 49 14.67 1.93 -3.80
CA ILE A 49 14.94 2.81 -4.96
C ILE A 49 13.69 2.97 -5.85
N SER A 50 12.91 1.90 -6.01
CA SER A 50 11.68 1.90 -6.83
C SER A 50 10.60 2.86 -6.32
N GLN A 51 10.62 3.16 -5.03
CA GLN A 51 9.65 4.04 -4.37
C GLN A 51 10.13 5.50 -4.27
N GLN A 52 11.40 5.76 -4.61
CA GLN A 52 11.97 7.08 -4.58
C GLN A 52 11.75 7.84 -5.88
N ARG A 53 11.03 8.93 -5.83
CA ARG A 53 10.88 9.88 -6.92
C ARG A 53 11.62 11.17 -6.57
N LEU A 54 12.81 11.38 -7.18
CA LEU A 54 13.56 12.59 -6.96
C LEU A 54 13.14 13.68 -7.95
N ILE A 55 12.89 14.87 -7.43
CA ILE A 55 12.47 16.04 -8.21
C ILE A 55 13.42 17.21 -7.90
N PHE A 56 13.90 17.88 -8.95
CA PHE A 56 14.70 19.08 -8.85
C PHE A 56 14.18 20.14 -9.82
N ALA A 57 13.99 21.36 -9.36
CA ALA A 57 13.44 22.47 -10.15
C ALA A 57 12.14 22.11 -10.91
N GLY A 58 11.25 21.35 -10.27
CA GLY A 58 9.98 20.91 -10.85
C GLY A 58 10.09 19.76 -11.85
N ARG A 59 11.29 19.25 -12.13
CA ARG A 59 11.55 18.15 -13.07
C ARG A 59 11.88 16.87 -12.34
N GLN A 60 11.24 15.75 -12.71
CA GLN A 60 11.60 14.42 -12.22
C GLN A 60 12.97 14.01 -12.79
N LEU A 61 13.81 13.44 -11.91
CA LEU A 61 15.15 12.99 -12.25
C LEU A 61 15.15 11.52 -12.70
N GLU A 62 15.85 11.23 -13.80
CA GLU A 62 15.98 9.90 -14.37
C GLU A 62 17.23 9.18 -13.86
N ASN A 63 17.10 7.88 -13.53
CA ASN A 63 18.14 7.12 -12.86
C ASN A 63 19.52 7.12 -13.53
N PRO A 64 19.66 6.98 -14.87
CA PRO A 64 20.98 6.90 -15.51
C PRO A 64 21.71 8.25 -15.63
N ILE A 65 20.99 9.36 -15.46
CA ILE A 65 21.53 10.69 -15.67
C ILE A 65 22.29 11.17 -14.43
N THR A 66 23.38 11.92 -14.65
CA THR A 66 24.22 12.44 -13.57
C THR A 66 23.64 13.72 -12.96
N LEU A 67 24.06 14.04 -11.73
CA LEU A 67 23.68 15.29 -11.08
C LEU A 67 24.17 16.52 -11.85
N ALA A 68 25.36 16.43 -12.48
CA ALA A 68 25.91 17.50 -13.28
C ALA A 68 25.04 17.83 -14.50
N GLU A 69 24.49 16.83 -15.18
CA GLU A 69 23.60 17.00 -16.34
C GLU A 69 22.28 17.68 -15.96
N TYR A 70 21.85 17.57 -14.71
CA TYR A 70 20.71 18.30 -14.17
C TYR A 70 21.08 19.66 -13.58
N ASN A 71 22.35 20.09 -13.67
CA ASN A 71 22.89 21.30 -13.03
C ASN A 71 22.68 21.31 -11.51
N ILE A 72 22.69 20.14 -10.88
CA ILE A 72 22.60 20.01 -9.43
C ILE A 72 23.98 20.26 -8.84
N THR A 73 24.09 21.31 -8.04
CA THR A 73 25.33 21.82 -7.47
C THR A 73 25.35 21.73 -5.95
N HIS A 74 26.38 22.22 -5.33
CA HIS A 74 26.51 22.31 -3.88
C HIS A 74 25.35 23.12 -3.28
N ASN A 75 24.74 22.61 -2.20
CA ASN A 75 23.56 23.17 -1.53
C ASN A 75 22.25 23.13 -2.36
N SER A 76 22.19 22.39 -3.46
CA SER A 76 20.93 22.14 -4.14
C SER A 76 19.97 21.34 -3.23
N VAL A 77 18.69 21.68 -3.28
CA VAL A 77 17.63 20.95 -2.57
C VAL A 77 16.93 20.04 -3.56
N LEU A 78 16.98 18.73 -3.30
CA LEU A 78 16.20 17.72 -4.01
C LEU A 78 14.94 17.41 -3.22
N ASN A 79 13.81 17.37 -3.90
CA ASN A 79 12.58 16.89 -3.31
C ASN A 79 12.51 15.38 -3.54
N CYS A 80 12.44 14.60 -2.48
CA CYS A 80 12.16 13.18 -2.56
C CYS A 80 10.67 12.96 -2.26
N VAL A 81 9.93 12.53 -3.28
CA VAL A 81 8.54 12.13 -3.15
C VAL A 81 8.51 10.62 -3.01
N ILE A 82 7.86 10.15 -1.96
CA ILE A 82 7.65 8.73 -1.75
C ILE A 82 6.58 8.26 -2.73
N ARG A 83 6.94 7.30 -3.58
CA ARG A 83 5.98 6.60 -4.42
C ARG A 83 5.46 5.42 -3.61
N LEU A 84 4.41 5.64 -2.84
CA LEU A 84 3.74 4.55 -2.16
C LEU A 84 3.01 3.71 -3.22
N VAL A 85 3.44 2.48 -3.38
CA VAL A 85 2.75 1.49 -4.21
C VAL A 85 1.85 0.73 -3.27
N GLY A 86 0.54 0.91 -3.42
CA GLY A 86 -0.44 0.06 -2.76
C GLY A 86 -0.37 -1.32 -3.40
N GLY A 87 0.12 -2.31 -2.63
CA GLY A 87 0.46 -3.63 -3.18
C GLY A 87 -0.72 -4.58 -3.24
N LYS A 88 -0.86 -5.18 -4.39
CA LYS A 88 -1.61 -6.38 -4.74
C LYS A 88 -3.06 -6.49 -4.22
N PRO A 89 -3.98 -5.56 -4.50
CA PRO A 89 -5.38 -5.91 -4.36
C PRO A 89 -5.77 -6.99 -5.37
N ALA A 90 -6.15 -8.15 -4.84
CA ALA A 90 -6.62 -9.31 -5.59
C ALA A 90 -8.12 -9.54 -5.30
N ILE A 91 -8.96 -9.51 -6.34
CA ILE A 91 -10.41 -9.64 -6.24
C ILE A 91 -10.83 -11.04 -6.68
N TYR A 92 -11.40 -11.80 -5.78
CA TYR A 92 -11.94 -13.14 -5.98
C TYR A 92 -13.46 -13.09 -6.02
N LEU A 93 -14.05 -13.83 -6.93
CA LEU A 93 -15.49 -14.05 -7.01
C LEU A 93 -15.80 -15.49 -6.59
N LEU A 94 -16.66 -15.63 -5.61
CA LEU A 94 -17.01 -16.93 -5.01
C LEU A 94 -18.51 -17.18 -5.24
N SER A 95 -18.85 -18.13 -6.08
CA SER A 95 -20.24 -18.44 -6.41
C SER A 95 -20.53 -19.92 -6.28
N PRO A 96 -21.71 -20.32 -5.77
CA PRO A 96 -22.11 -21.75 -5.71
C PRO A 96 -22.45 -22.31 -7.10
N GLN A 97 -22.64 -21.47 -8.08
CA GLN A 97 -23.00 -21.84 -9.45
C GLN A 97 -22.37 -20.86 -10.46
N ALA A 98 -22.28 -21.29 -11.71
CA ALA A 98 -21.73 -20.44 -12.77
C ALA A 98 -22.58 -19.18 -12.98
N ILE A 99 -21.89 -18.02 -13.11
CA ILE A 99 -22.49 -16.75 -13.50
C ILE A 99 -21.79 -16.28 -14.80
N ASN A 100 -22.53 -16.26 -15.89
CA ASN A 100 -21.96 -16.06 -17.23
C ASN A 100 -21.56 -14.63 -17.55
N LYS A 101 -22.10 -13.65 -16.82
CA LYS A 101 -21.80 -12.23 -17.05
C LYS A 101 -21.63 -11.53 -15.70
N VAL A 102 -20.40 -11.25 -15.34
CA VAL A 102 -20.04 -10.44 -14.17
C VAL A 102 -19.19 -9.28 -14.64
N SER A 103 -19.64 -8.07 -14.36
CA SER A 103 -18.86 -6.86 -14.58
C SER A 103 -18.28 -6.42 -13.24
N VAL A 104 -16.96 -6.31 -13.17
CA VAL A 104 -16.23 -5.85 -11.98
C VAL A 104 -15.52 -4.57 -12.34
N SER A 105 -15.72 -3.51 -11.57
CA SER A 105 -14.99 -2.25 -11.81
C SER A 105 -14.43 -1.69 -10.52
N VAL A 106 -13.23 -1.12 -10.63
CA VAL A 106 -12.57 -0.35 -9.57
C VAL A 106 -12.39 1.07 -10.06
N GLU A 107 -12.84 2.03 -9.29
CA GLU A 107 -12.66 3.46 -9.54
C GLU A 107 -11.82 4.06 -8.40
N LEU A 108 -10.67 4.60 -8.76
CA LEU A 108 -9.71 5.17 -7.81
C LEU A 108 -10.02 6.64 -7.54
N SER A 109 -9.78 7.06 -6.29
CA SER A 109 -9.74 8.47 -5.96
C SER A 109 -8.57 9.17 -6.64
N ARG A 110 -8.62 10.49 -6.71
CA ARG A 110 -7.62 11.31 -7.43
C ARG A 110 -6.18 11.18 -6.91
N GLU A 111 -5.99 10.66 -5.71
CA GLU A 111 -4.69 10.44 -5.10
C GLU A 111 -3.98 9.19 -5.62
N TRP A 112 -4.73 8.37 -6.35
CA TRP A 112 -4.24 7.11 -6.92
C TRP A 112 -4.42 7.05 -8.44
N ASP A 113 -3.49 6.37 -9.13
CA ASP A 113 -3.68 5.90 -10.49
C ASP A 113 -3.23 4.44 -10.61
N PHE A 114 -3.81 3.70 -11.56
CA PHE A 114 -3.43 2.32 -11.79
C PHE A 114 -2.01 2.21 -12.33
N ALA A 115 -1.16 1.48 -11.61
CA ALA A 115 0.18 1.12 -12.03
C ALA A 115 0.19 -0.21 -12.79
N VAL A 116 -0.56 -1.20 -12.30
CA VAL A 116 -0.66 -2.55 -12.89
C VAL A 116 -2.12 -3.00 -12.88
N ILE A 117 -2.55 -3.67 -13.95
CA ILE A 117 -3.87 -4.28 -14.07
C ILE A 117 -3.68 -5.65 -14.72
N TYR A 118 -4.28 -6.70 -14.11
CA TYR A 118 -4.26 -8.04 -14.69
C TYR A 118 -5.55 -8.82 -14.35
N PRO A 119 -6.21 -9.48 -15.32
CA PRO A 119 -5.94 -9.37 -16.76
C PRO A 119 -6.07 -7.93 -17.28
N LEU A 120 -5.47 -7.65 -18.43
CA LEU A 120 -5.60 -6.33 -19.05
C LEU A 120 -7.06 -6.02 -19.31
N ALA A 121 -7.48 -4.82 -18.97
CA ALA A 121 -8.86 -4.37 -19.11
C ALA A 121 -8.90 -2.90 -19.55
N ASP A 122 -10.08 -2.46 -20.00
CA ASP A 122 -10.27 -1.09 -20.45
C ASP A 122 -10.13 -0.11 -19.27
N LYS A 123 -9.14 0.79 -19.38
CA LYS A 123 -8.96 1.91 -18.47
C LYS A 123 -9.66 3.15 -19.04
N SER A 124 -10.53 3.73 -18.25
CA SER A 124 -11.17 5.00 -18.55
C SER A 124 -10.79 6.05 -17.53
N GLN A 125 -10.71 7.31 -17.97
CA GLN A 125 -10.46 8.45 -17.09
C GLN A 125 -11.68 9.37 -17.09
N ASN A 126 -12.10 9.79 -15.92
CA ASN A 126 -13.09 10.84 -15.77
C ASN A 126 -12.36 12.18 -15.63
N SER A 127 -12.31 12.93 -16.75
CA SER A 127 -11.61 14.21 -16.82
C SER A 127 -12.16 15.28 -15.84
N LYS A 128 -13.45 15.18 -15.48
CA LYS A 128 -14.09 16.14 -14.55
C LYS A 128 -13.61 15.96 -13.09
N PHE A 129 -13.32 14.72 -12.68
CA PHE A 129 -12.93 14.40 -11.30
C PHE A 129 -11.49 13.90 -11.18
N SER A 130 -10.76 13.83 -12.30
CA SER A 130 -9.40 13.25 -12.37
C SER A 130 -9.32 11.85 -11.74
N THR A 131 -10.38 11.04 -11.89
CA THR A 131 -10.45 9.68 -11.39
C THR A 131 -10.19 8.68 -12.50
N SER A 132 -9.49 7.60 -12.17
CA SER A 132 -9.21 6.49 -13.08
C SER A 132 -10.12 5.31 -12.73
N LYS A 133 -10.67 4.65 -13.75
CA LYS A 133 -11.53 3.48 -13.59
C LYS A 133 -11.08 2.36 -14.51
N VAL A 134 -11.07 1.14 -13.99
CA VAL A 134 -10.90 -0.09 -14.77
C VAL A 134 -12.17 -0.94 -14.67
N THR A 135 -12.49 -1.68 -15.75
CA THR A 135 -13.64 -2.58 -15.78
C THR A 135 -13.25 -3.89 -16.45
N TRP A 136 -13.52 -5.01 -15.76
CA TRP A 136 -13.40 -6.35 -16.29
C TRP A 136 -14.79 -6.95 -16.51
N ASN A 137 -14.95 -7.69 -17.61
CA ASN A 137 -16.14 -8.44 -17.91
C ASN A 137 -15.76 -9.91 -18.01
N VAL A 138 -16.24 -10.71 -17.06
CA VAL A 138 -15.86 -12.12 -16.90
C VAL A 138 -17.09 -12.98 -16.63
N SER A 139 -16.96 -14.29 -16.78
CA SER A 139 -17.82 -15.29 -16.12
C SER A 139 -17.08 -15.83 -14.91
N VAL A 140 -17.81 -16.38 -13.95
CA VAL A 140 -17.25 -17.12 -12.81
C VAL A 140 -17.95 -18.47 -12.73
N ASP A 141 -17.19 -19.53 -12.50
CA ASP A 141 -17.74 -20.86 -12.24
C ASP A 141 -17.87 -21.17 -10.74
N SER A 142 -18.38 -22.35 -10.41
CA SER A 142 -18.57 -22.77 -9.01
C SER A 142 -17.27 -23.04 -8.25
N THR A 143 -16.13 -23.07 -8.93
CA THR A 143 -14.80 -23.20 -8.30
C THR A 143 -14.14 -21.86 -8.06
N GLY A 144 -14.73 -20.76 -8.54
CA GLY A 144 -14.18 -19.40 -8.44
C GLY A 144 -13.26 -19.02 -9.59
N ILE A 145 -13.12 -19.86 -10.61
CA ILE A 145 -12.34 -19.54 -11.81
C ILE A 145 -13.10 -18.52 -12.66
N LEU A 146 -12.40 -17.46 -12.99
CA LEU A 146 -12.89 -16.37 -13.84
C LEU A 146 -12.49 -16.66 -15.29
N ARG A 147 -13.39 -16.37 -16.24
CA ARG A 147 -13.11 -16.58 -17.66
C ARG A 147 -13.54 -15.37 -18.47
N GLU A 148 -12.65 -14.87 -19.30
CA GLU A 148 -12.93 -13.84 -20.31
C GLU A 148 -13.65 -14.40 -21.53
N ALA A 149 -14.20 -13.52 -22.37
CA ALA A 149 -14.78 -13.88 -23.67
C ALA A 149 -13.76 -14.56 -24.62
N SER A 150 -12.46 -14.30 -24.43
CA SER A 150 -11.36 -14.96 -25.14
C SER A 150 -11.16 -16.44 -24.76
N GLY A 151 -11.80 -16.90 -23.67
CA GLY A 151 -11.62 -18.23 -23.09
C GLY A 151 -10.44 -18.34 -22.12
N ARG A 152 -9.70 -17.28 -21.88
CA ARG A 152 -8.62 -17.27 -20.88
C ARG A 152 -9.19 -17.32 -19.47
N GLU A 153 -8.49 -18.05 -18.60
CA GLU A 153 -8.90 -18.31 -17.22
C GLU A 153 -7.98 -17.63 -16.21
N TYR A 154 -8.56 -17.17 -15.09
CA TYR A 154 -7.85 -16.47 -14.03
C TYR A 154 -8.44 -16.87 -12.67
N SER A 155 -7.59 -16.90 -11.64
CA SER A 155 -8.03 -17.18 -10.26
C SER A 155 -8.59 -15.91 -9.58
N TYR A 156 -8.18 -14.74 -10.02
CA TYR A 156 -8.59 -13.43 -9.47
C TYR A 156 -8.34 -12.32 -10.47
N LEU A 157 -8.96 -11.17 -10.24
CA LEU A 157 -8.63 -9.91 -10.91
C LEU A 157 -7.64 -9.15 -10.03
N PHE A 158 -6.65 -8.56 -10.66
CA PHE A 158 -5.55 -7.91 -9.95
C PHE A 158 -5.38 -6.46 -10.39
N TRP A 159 -5.10 -5.59 -9.44
CA TRP A 159 -4.69 -4.23 -9.71
C TRP A 159 -3.66 -3.74 -8.69
N GLU A 160 -2.83 -2.80 -9.10
CA GLU A 160 -1.97 -2.02 -8.23
C GLU A 160 -2.16 -0.55 -8.54
N ALA A 161 -2.08 0.29 -7.53
CA ALA A 161 -2.12 1.72 -7.69
C ALA A 161 -0.81 2.35 -7.19
N GLU A 162 -0.46 3.45 -7.84
CA GLU A 162 0.60 4.34 -7.39
C GLU A 162 0.00 5.67 -6.94
N THR A 163 0.64 6.30 -5.96
CA THR A 163 0.21 7.61 -5.49
C THR A 163 0.53 8.68 -6.51
N GLN A 164 -0.45 9.54 -6.78
CA GLN A 164 -0.25 10.76 -7.56
C GLN A 164 0.34 11.86 -6.68
N PRO A 165 1.17 12.77 -7.25
CA PRO A 165 1.59 13.97 -6.53
C PRO A 165 0.35 14.75 -6.10
N ALA A 166 0.22 14.99 -4.79
CA ALA A 166 -1.02 15.47 -4.22
C ALA A 166 -1.50 16.80 -4.80
N THR A 167 -2.74 16.83 -5.17
CA THR A 167 -3.56 18.05 -5.15
C THR A 167 -3.85 18.39 -3.67
N PRO A 168 -3.76 19.66 -3.24
CA PRO A 168 -4.12 20.04 -1.88
C PRO A 168 -5.52 19.51 -1.54
N MET A 169 -5.64 18.74 -0.46
CA MET A 169 -6.93 18.27 0.02
C MET A 169 -7.60 19.37 0.83
N ILE A 170 -8.91 19.51 0.66
CA ILE A 170 -9.75 20.34 1.52
C ILE A 170 -9.96 19.55 2.81
N ASP A 171 -9.74 20.18 3.97
CA ASP A 171 -9.63 19.54 5.30
C ASP A 171 -10.75 18.57 5.69
N ASP A 172 -12.00 18.80 5.27
CA ASP A 172 -13.15 17.97 5.65
C ASP A 172 -13.19 16.56 5.01
N GLU A 173 -12.50 16.36 3.88
CA GLU A 173 -12.43 15.04 3.23
C GLU A 173 -11.35 14.12 3.81
N MET A 174 -10.38 14.67 4.54
CA MET A 174 -9.19 13.96 5.00
C MET A 174 -9.49 12.88 6.04
N TYR A 175 -10.49 13.09 6.88
CA TYR A 175 -10.80 12.18 8.01
C TYR A 175 -11.79 11.06 7.66
N ASN A 176 -12.46 11.12 6.53
CA ASN A 176 -13.57 10.21 6.19
C ASN A 176 -13.26 9.14 5.16
N ARG A 177 -12.01 9.06 4.65
CA ARG A 177 -11.58 8.03 3.71
C ARG A 177 -10.12 7.65 3.95
N PHE A 178 -9.74 6.46 3.52
CA PHE A 178 -8.34 6.08 3.47
C PHE A 178 -7.61 6.95 2.45
N ASN A 179 -6.56 7.62 2.92
CA ASN A 179 -5.69 8.40 2.04
C ASN A 179 -4.40 7.61 1.75
N ALA A 180 -4.31 7.08 0.55
CA ALA A 180 -3.16 6.28 0.14
C ALA A 180 -1.85 7.05 0.05
N ALA A 181 -1.92 8.37 -0.18
CA ALA A 181 -0.73 9.22 -0.17
C ALA A 181 -0.24 9.52 1.27
N ARG A 182 -1.09 9.23 2.27
CA ARG A 182 -0.80 9.42 3.69
C ARG A 182 -1.44 8.30 4.52
N PRO A 183 -0.95 7.06 4.37
CA PRO A 183 -1.42 5.98 5.21
C PRO A 183 -1.02 6.26 6.65
N ILE A 184 -1.96 6.09 7.58
CA ILE A 184 -1.73 6.38 9.01
C ILE A 184 -1.52 5.06 9.74
N LEU A 185 -0.33 4.88 10.28
CA LEU A 185 0.04 3.81 11.17
C LEU A 185 0.50 4.47 12.48
N THR A 186 -0.23 4.26 13.56
CA THR A 186 0.03 4.87 14.87
C THR A 186 0.03 3.84 15.96
N SER A 187 0.61 4.19 17.10
CA SER A 187 0.59 3.36 18.31
C SER A 187 -0.82 2.97 18.76
N SER A 188 -1.80 3.83 18.50
CA SER A 188 -3.20 3.62 18.95
C SER A 188 -4.03 2.76 18.00
N ASN A 189 -3.65 2.66 16.71
CA ASN A 189 -4.41 1.90 15.72
C ASN A 189 -3.77 0.57 15.34
N SER A 190 -2.57 0.27 15.82
CA SER A 190 -1.74 -0.84 15.37
C SER A 190 -1.51 -1.90 16.43
N VAL A 191 -1.25 -3.12 15.99
CA VAL A 191 -0.63 -4.20 16.76
C VAL A 191 0.85 -4.22 16.43
N VAL A 192 1.70 -4.29 17.44
CA VAL A 192 3.16 -4.35 17.28
C VAL A 192 3.67 -5.68 17.79
N LEU A 193 4.32 -6.45 16.90
CA LEU A 193 4.84 -7.77 17.22
C LEU A 193 6.24 -7.97 16.61
N PRO A 194 7.12 -8.73 17.27
CA PRO A 194 8.35 -9.20 16.66
C PRO A 194 8.03 -10.21 15.54
N PHE A 195 8.91 -10.30 14.55
CA PHE A 195 8.70 -11.13 13.35
C PHE A 195 8.24 -12.57 13.67
N HIS A 196 8.84 -13.22 14.67
CA HIS A 196 8.54 -14.63 14.98
C HIS A 196 7.09 -14.85 15.46
N ASP A 197 6.52 -13.88 16.18
CA ASP A 197 5.13 -13.90 16.63
C ASP A 197 4.18 -13.39 15.54
N PHE A 198 4.63 -12.39 14.77
CA PHE A 198 3.84 -11.72 13.76
C PHE A 198 3.34 -12.67 12.66
N ILE A 199 4.17 -13.60 12.19
CA ILE A 199 3.80 -14.50 11.09
C ILE A 199 2.61 -15.39 11.48
N GLY A 200 2.67 -16.03 12.65
CA GLY A 200 1.56 -16.87 13.14
C GLY A 200 0.31 -16.05 13.47
N TYR A 201 0.51 -14.86 14.04
CA TYR A 201 -0.57 -13.92 14.32
C TYR A 201 -1.30 -13.49 13.05
N LEU A 202 -0.55 -13.09 12.01
CA LEU A 202 -1.12 -12.64 10.74
C LEU A 202 -1.90 -13.77 10.06
N GLU A 203 -1.35 -14.98 10.03
CA GLU A 203 -2.02 -16.13 9.42
C GLU A 203 -3.37 -16.44 10.10
N MET A 204 -3.41 -16.45 11.44
CA MET A 204 -4.67 -16.60 12.19
C MET A 204 -5.63 -15.43 11.96
N THR A 205 -5.12 -14.22 11.87
CA THR A 205 -5.93 -13.03 11.61
C THR A 205 -6.58 -13.11 10.24
N LEU A 206 -5.84 -13.45 9.19
CA LEU A 206 -6.37 -13.62 7.84
C LEU A 206 -7.43 -14.74 7.76
N GLU A 207 -7.27 -15.82 8.54
CA GLU A 207 -8.29 -16.87 8.66
C GLU A 207 -9.58 -16.35 9.30
N ARG A 208 -9.49 -15.61 10.39
CA ARG A 208 -10.63 -14.94 11.05
C ARG A 208 -11.32 -13.94 10.12
N LEU A 209 -10.56 -13.28 9.24
CA LEU A 209 -11.06 -12.41 8.19
C LEU A 209 -11.63 -13.19 6.97
N GLN A 210 -11.76 -14.51 7.07
CA GLN A 210 -12.38 -15.40 6.10
C GLN A 210 -11.62 -15.56 4.78
N LEU A 211 -10.32 -15.28 4.73
CA LEU A 211 -9.50 -15.63 3.57
C LEU A 211 -9.36 -17.17 3.50
N THR A 212 -9.54 -17.72 2.31
CA THR A 212 -9.33 -19.16 2.07
C THR A 212 -7.85 -19.53 2.22
N VAL A 213 -7.53 -20.81 2.30
CA VAL A 213 -6.13 -21.28 2.38
C VAL A 213 -5.30 -20.73 1.23
N SER A 214 -5.81 -20.78 -0.02
CA SER A 214 -5.11 -20.24 -1.19
C SER A 214 -4.86 -18.74 -1.07
N MET A 215 -5.89 -17.96 -0.70
CA MET A 215 -5.76 -16.51 -0.52
C MET A 215 -4.75 -16.15 0.57
N ARG A 216 -4.73 -16.88 1.70
CA ARG A 216 -3.73 -16.68 2.76
C ARG A 216 -2.31 -16.97 2.27
N THR A 217 -2.15 -18.09 1.54
CA THR A 217 -0.85 -18.44 0.98
C THR A 217 -0.35 -17.36 0.01
N ASP A 218 -1.21 -16.89 -0.90
CA ASP A 218 -0.88 -15.82 -1.85
C ASP A 218 -0.52 -14.52 -1.11
N PHE A 219 -1.30 -14.17 -0.08
CA PHE A 219 -1.04 -12.99 0.75
C PHE A 219 0.31 -13.07 1.46
N MET A 220 0.54 -14.17 2.19
CA MET A 220 1.75 -14.38 2.97
C MET A 220 2.99 -14.42 2.09
N THR A 221 2.95 -15.15 0.97
CA THR A 221 4.10 -15.27 0.07
C THR A 221 4.43 -13.96 -0.63
N TYR A 222 3.44 -13.14 -0.92
CA TYR A 222 3.65 -11.81 -1.52
C TYR A 222 4.36 -10.86 -0.55
N TRP A 223 3.90 -10.78 0.70
CA TRP A 223 4.44 -9.83 1.68
C TRP A 223 5.65 -10.35 2.44
N MET A 224 5.93 -11.64 2.39
CA MET A 224 7.05 -12.25 3.13
C MET A 224 8.40 -11.56 2.90
N PRO A 225 8.79 -11.16 1.67
CA PRO A 225 10.05 -10.44 1.46
C PRO A 225 10.16 -9.14 2.27
N ASN A 226 9.05 -8.40 2.39
CA ASN A 226 8.98 -7.16 3.18
C ASN A 226 9.11 -7.45 4.67
N PHE A 227 8.40 -8.45 5.19
CA PHE A 227 8.49 -8.85 6.59
C PHE A 227 9.88 -9.35 6.96
N LEU A 228 10.52 -10.14 6.09
CA LEU A 228 11.90 -10.58 6.27
C LEU A 228 12.88 -9.40 6.30
N HIS A 229 12.65 -8.40 5.44
CA HIS A 229 13.46 -7.19 5.42
C HIS A 229 13.38 -6.41 6.73
N ILE A 230 12.18 -6.26 7.32
CA ILE A 230 12.00 -5.64 8.63
C ILE A 230 12.73 -6.45 9.72
N ARG A 231 12.57 -7.78 9.73
CA ARG A 231 13.30 -8.68 10.65
C ARG A 231 14.81 -8.49 10.59
N ASP A 232 15.36 -8.46 9.36
CA ASP A 232 16.81 -8.39 9.14
C ASP A 232 17.40 -7.04 9.59
N GLN A 233 16.55 -6.06 9.82
CA GLN A 233 16.90 -4.78 10.43
C GLN A 233 16.82 -4.80 11.97
N GLY A 234 16.35 -5.89 12.56
CA GLY A 234 16.16 -6.01 14.00
C GLY A 234 14.96 -5.22 14.53
N LEU A 235 13.99 -4.88 13.66
CA LEU A 235 12.82 -4.10 13.99
C LEU A 235 11.60 -4.97 14.21
N ASP A 236 10.61 -4.42 14.89
CA ASP A 236 9.29 -5.00 15.05
C ASP A 236 8.37 -4.58 13.91
N ILE A 237 7.27 -5.32 13.75
CA ILE A 237 6.27 -5.03 12.72
C ILE A 237 5.03 -4.45 13.41
N ALA A 238 4.69 -3.21 13.04
CA ALA A 238 3.40 -2.63 13.34
C ALA A 238 2.42 -2.97 12.21
N VAL A 239 1.19 -3.36 12.55
CA VAL A 239 0.16 -3.74 11.59
C VAL A 239 -1.22 -3.24 12.00
N THR A 240 -1.99 -2.80 11.00
CA THR A 240 -3.42 -2.47 11.13
C THR A 240 -4.17 -2.87 9.85
N PHE A 241 -5.50 -2.87 9.91
CA PHE A 241 -6.34 -3.08 8.73
C PHE A 241 -7.28 -1.88 8.56
N VAL A 242 -7.42 -1.44 7.32
CA VAL A 242 -8.25 -0.28 6.95
C VAL A 242 -9.73 -0.65 7.01
N GLU A 243 -10.55 0.21 7.61
CA GLU A 243 -12.01 0.05 7.57
C GLU A 243 -12.52 0.01 6.13
N GLN A 244 -13.38 -0.98 5.81
CA GLN A 244 -13.88 -1.19 4.45
C GLN A 244 -14.57 0.03 3.86
N SER A 245 -15.31 0.77 4.67
CA SER A 245 -16.00 2.00 4.25
C SER A 245 -15.02 3.07 3.79
N MET A 246 -13.92 3.23 4.50
CA MET A 246 -12.85 4.18 4.17
C MET A 246 -12.08 3.74 2.92
N PHE A 247 -11.75 2.45 2.83
CA PHE A 247 -11.08 1.91 1.65
C PHE A 247 -11.96 2.01 0.40
N ASN A 248 -13.28 1.76 0.54
CA ASN A 248 -14.21 1.87 -0.59
C ASN A 248 -14.37 3.30 -1.11
N LYS A 249 -14.17 4.32 -0.28
CA LYS A 249 -14.14 5.73 -0.74
C LYS A 249 -12.86 6.06 -1.52
N ALA A 250 -11.75 5.41 -1.20
CA ALA A 250 -10.47 5.60 -1.90
C ALA A 250 -10.37 4.79 -3.20
N ALA A 251 -10.94 3.58 -3.22
CA ALA A 251 -10.95 2.66 -4.35
C ALA A 251 -12.33 1.98 -4.42
N ARG A 252 -13.29 2.61 -5.11
CA ARG A 252 -14.65 2.10 -5.18
C ARG A 252 -14.72 0.81 -5.99
N LEU A 253 -15.10 -0.29 -5.35
CA LEU A 253 -15.38 -1.56 -6.00
C LEU A 253 -16.87 -1.66 -6.34
N SER A 254 -17.19 -2.00 -7.59
CA SER A 254 -18.57 -2.23 -8.06
C SER A 254 -18.62 -3.54 -8.83
N ILE A 255 -19.57 -4.40 -8.50
CA ILE A 255 -19.74 -5.73 -9.10
C ILE A 255 -21.20 -5.90 -9.52
N THR A 256 -21.41 -6.36 -10.76
CA THR A 256 -22.75 -6.64 -11.30
C THR A 256 -22.76 -8.01 -11.97
N PRO A 257 -23.68 -8.96 -11.60
CA PRO A 257 -24.69 -8.80 -10.56
C PRO A 257 -24.07 -8.56 -9.18
N GLN A 258 -24.80 -7.90 -8.31
CA GLN A 258 -24.30 -7.55 -6.98
C GLN A 258 -24.11 -8.81 -6.13
N PRO A 259 -22.92 -9.04 -5.55
CA PRO A 259 -22.73 -10.10 -4.55
C PRO A 259 -23.59 -9.86 -3.31
N SER A 260 -24.01 -10.92 -2.66
CA SER A 260 -24.70 -10.85 -1.36
C SER A 260 -23.82 -10.26 -0.28
N THR A 261 -22.51 -10.52 -0.36
CA THR A 261 -21.51 -9.99 0.57
C THR A 261 -20.23 -9.68 -0.20
N VAL A 262 -19.64 -8.53 0.12
CA VAL A 262 -18.31 -8.11 -0.35
C VAL A 262 -17.42 -7.90 0.86
N ALA A 263 -16.29 -8.58 0.87
CA ALA A 263 -15.23 -8.35 1.85
C ALA A 263 -14.04 -7.66 1.21
N ARG A 264 -13.51 -6.65 1.89
CA ARG A 264 -12.32 -5.92 1.46
C ARG A 264 -11.34 -5.84 2.62
N VAL A 265 -10.26 -6.59 2.56
CA VAL A 265 -9.22 -6.67 3.58
C VAL A 265 -7.99 -5.95 3.08
N PHE A 266 -7.69 -4.78 3.63
CA PHE A 266 -6.53 -3.99 3.23
C PHE A 266 -5.63 -3.74 4.44
N MET A 267 -4.43 -4.33 4.42
CA MET A 267 -3.45 -4.27 5.49
C MET A 267 -2.53 -3.06 5.32
N LEU A 268 -2.28 -2.34 6.41
CA LEU A 268 -1.15 -1.42 6.52
C LEU A 268 -0.15 -2.01 7.50
N PHE A 269 1.13 -1.94 7.18
CA PHE A 269 2.19 -2.39 8.07
C PHE A 269 3.46 -1.56 7.88
N GLY A 270 4.31 -1.53 8.88
CA GLY A 270 5.57 -0.82 8.82
C GLY A 270 6.56 -1.29 9.87
N ALA A 271 7.80 -0.89 9.71
CA ALA A 271 8.89 -1.19 10.62
C ALA A 271 8.91 -0.18 11.77
N VAL A 272 8.93 -0.65 13.01
CA VAL A 272 9.01 0.20 14.21
C VAL A 272 10.14 -0.24 15.13
N ASP A 273 10.79 0.73 15.76
CA ASP A 273 11.77 0.46 16.81
C ASP A 273 11.10 0.62 18.18
N THR A 274 10.86 -0.51 18.84
CA THR A 274 10.30 -0.53 20.19
C THR A 274 11.38 -0.43 21.29
N THR A 275 12.67 -0.45 20.91
CA THR A 275 13.83 -0.49 21.81
C THR A 275 14.56 0.84 21.90
N ASP A 276 14.15 1.83 21.11
CA ASP A 276 14.83 3.13 21.03
C ASP A 276 14.96 3.74 22.43
N ARG A 277 16.20 4.03 22.82
CA ARG A 277 16.57 4.57 24.13
C ARG A 277 16.75 6.08 24.14
N ASP A 278 16.68 6.71 22.97
CA ASP A 278 16.77 8.17 22.87
C ASP A 278 15.58 8.82 23.57
N GLU A 279 15.87 9.84 24.39
CA GLU A 279 14.93 10.50 25.30
C GLU A 279 13.78 11.26 24.59
N ASN A 280 13.78 11.34 23.27
CA ASN A 280 12.72 11.93 22.46
C ASN A 280 11.70 10.85 22.02
N ASP A 281 10.79 10.56 22.91
CA ASP A 281 9.38 10.18 22.78
C ASP A 281 8.97 9.47 21.46
N SER A 282 9.56 8.31 21.19
CA SER A 282 8.99 7.43 20.17
C SER A 282 7.65 6.90 20.69
N GLU A 283 6.55 7.20 20.00
CA GLU A 283 5.20 6.68 20.32
C GLU A 283 5.15 5.14 20.31
N TRP A 284 6.17 4.49 19.76
CA TRP A 284 6.27 3.03 19.61
C TRP A 284 7.00 2.35 20.79
N ARG A 285 7.53 3.14 21.72
CA ARG A 285 8.30 2.63 22.84
C ARG A 285 7.45 1.75 23.74
N ASN A 286 7.95 0.54 24.05
CA ASN A 286 7.29 -0.44 24.91
C ASN A 286 5.89 -0.90 24.45
N LEU A 287 5.58 -0.78 23.15
CA LEU A 287 4.27 -1.13 22.61
C LEU A 287 4.16 -2.57 22.07
N ARG A 288 5.17 -3.41 22.28
CA ARG A 288 5.00 -4.84 21.99
C ARG A 288 3.83 -5.40 22.78
N LEU A 289 2.82 -5.88 22.07
CA LEU A 289 1.77 -6.67 22.69
C LEU A 289 2.26 -8.10 22.91
N ASP A 290 1.76 -8.77 23.93
CA ASP A 290 1.86 -10.20 23.94
C ASP A 290 0.90 -10.83 22.90
N LEU A 291 1.19 -12.07 22.53
CA LEU A 291 0.43 -12.75 21.46
C LEU A 291 -1.04 -12.95 21.85
N LYS A 292 -1.35 -13.06 23.14
CA LYS A 292 -2.71 -13.23 23.62
C LYS A 292 -3.50 -11.94 23.47
N GLU A 293 -2.95 -10.82 23.93
CA GLU A 293 -3.58 -9.49 23.80
C GLU A 293 -3.80 -9.15 22.32
N ALA A 294 -2.80 -9.40 21.46
CA ALA A 294 -2.93 -9.21 20.03
C ALA A 294 -4.06 -10.06 19.43
N ASN A 295 -4.19 -11.31 19.87
CA ASN A 295 -5.23 -12.24 19.39
C ASN A 295 -6.64 -11.92 19.90
N ASP A 296 -6.78 -11.14 20.96
CA ASP A 296 -8.08 -10.69 21.48
C ASP A 296 -8.70 -9.59 20.62
N ILE A 297 -7.94 -9.01 19.67
CA ILE A 297 -8.43 -7.98 18.77
C ILE A 297 -9.35 -8.58 17.70
N ASP A 298 -10.60 -8.15 17.66
CA ASP A 298 -11.55 -8.50 16.60
C ASP A 298 -11.42 -7.56 15.39
N TRP A 299 -10.50 -7.90 14.50
CA TRP A 299 -10.31 -7.15 13.26
C TRP A 299 -11.53 -7.19 12.34
N ALA A 300 -12.29 -8.29 12.32
CA ALA A 300 -13.48 -8.40 11.48
C ALA A 300 -14.52 -7.34 11.88
N MET A 301 -14.73 -7.15 13.18
CA MET A 301 -15.59 -6.11 13.71
C MET A 301 -15.01 -4.70 13.42
N ARG A 302 -13.71 -4.50 13.66
CA ARG A 302 -13.06 -3.19 13.46
C ARG A 302 -13.14 -2.69 12.02
N ILE A 303 -12.97 -3.59 11.04
CA ILE A 303 -13.03 -3.19 9.63
C ILE A 303 -14.45 -3.25 9.04
N GLY A 304 -15.45 -3.65 9.83
CA GLY A 304 -16.85 -3.74 9.38
C GLY A 304 -17.12 -4.91 8.44
N LEU A 305 -16.53 -6.09 8.71
CA LEU A 305 -16.67 -7.29 7.87
C LEU A 305 -17.94 -8.08 8.21
N ASP A 306 -18.76 -8.41 7.21
CA ASP A 306 -19.88 -9.34 7.38
C ASP A 306 -19.41 -10.80 7.34
N VAL A 307 -18.85 -11.27 8.46
CA VAL A 307 -18.36 -12.66 8.59
C VAL A 307 -19.46 -13.69 8.34
N LYS A 308 -20.70 -13.39 8.73
CA LYS A 308 -21.84 -14.32 8.54
C LYS A 308 -22.17 -14.50 7.06
N GLY A 309 -22.23 -13.38 6.33
CA GLY A 309 -22.48 -13.40 4.89
C GLY A 309 -21.35 -14.10 4.13
N LEU A 310 -20.09 -13.90 4.54
CA LEU A 310 -18.94 -14.57 3.93
C LEU A 310 -18.94 -16.09 4.13
N LYS A 311 -19.48 -16.59 5.22
CA LYS A 311 -19.61 -18.03 5.50
C LYS A 311 -20.74 -18.70 4.73
N ASP A 312 -21.69 -17.95 4.16
CA ASP A 312 -22.79 -18.56 3.39
C ASP A 312 -22.31 -18.98 1.99
N GLN A 313 -21.88 -20.22 1.90
CA GLN A 313 -21.40 -20.81 0.64
C GLN A 313 -22.49 -20.95 -0.45
N ARG A 314 -23.76 -20.73 -0.13
CA ARG A 314 -24.89 -20.79 -1.09
C ARG A 314 -25.10 -19.43 -1.78
N ALA A 315 -24.40 -18.39 -1.34
CA ALA A 315 -24.53 -17.05 -1.87
C ALA A 315 -23.35 -16.67 -2.79
N PHE A 316 -23.62 -15.80 -3.77
CA PHE A 316 -22.56 -15.15 -4.53
C PHE A 316 -21.87 -14.10 -3.65
N ARG A 317 -20.55 -14.21 -3.51
CA ARG A 317 -19.73 -13.37 -2.64
C ARG A 317 -18.50 -12.88 -3.40
N ALA A 318 -17.94 -11.77 -2.95
CA ALA A 318 -16.65 -11.30 -3.42
C ALA A 318 -15.71 -11.07 -2.24
N MET A 319 -14.43 -11.38 -2.44
CA MET A 319 -13.35 -11.12 -1.50
C MET A 319 -12.26 -10.37 -2.21
N GLU A 320 -11.83 -9.25 -1.65
CA GLU A 320 -10.63 -8.55 -2.07
C GLU A 320 -9.67 -8.45 -0.91
N TRP A 321 -8.40 -8.74 -1.15
CA TRP A 321 -7.35 -8.49 -0.19
C TRP A 321 -6.19 -7.74 -0.85
N GLY A 322 -5.52 -6.91 -0.08
CA GLY A 322 -4.35 -6.15 -0.47
C GLY A 322 -3.65 -5.57 0.75
N GLY A 323 -2.65 -4.75 0.52
CA GLY A 323 -1.95 -4.07 1.60
C GLY A 323 -0.99 -3.00 1.11
N MET A 324 -0.33 -2.35 2.06
CA MET A 324 0.65 -1.32 1.80
C MET A 324 1.66 -1.27 2.95
N GLU A 325 2.94 -1.17 2.60
CA GLU A 325 3.99 -0.87 3.58
C GLU A 325 4.08 0.65 3.78
N VAL A 326 4.11 1.07 5.04
CA VAL A 326 4.25 2.46 5.47
C VAL A 326 5.67 2.68 5.94
N TYR A 327 6.36 3.68 5.42
CA TYR A 327 7.80 3.89 5.69
C TYR A 327 8.10 5.00 6.69
N ASP A 328 7.16 5.90 6.95
CA ASP A 328 7.27 6.95 7.98
C ASP A 328 6.37 6.56 9.15
N VAL A 329 6.89 5.71 10.02
CA VAL A 329 6.17 5.20 11.19
C VAL A 329 6.84 5.67 12.47
#